data_f9dcb46d3b22f0272b41c8d8e7f37bc3
#
_entry.id   f9dcb46d3b22f0272b41c8d8e7f37bc3
#
_cell.length_a   1.000
_cell.length_b   1.000
_cell.length_c   1.000
_cell.angle_alpha   90.00
_cell.angle_beta   90.00
_cell.angle_gamma   90.00
#
_symmetry.space_group_name_H-M   'P 1'
#
loop_
_entity.id
_entity.type
_entity.pdbx_description
1 polymer ?
#
loop_
_entity_poly.entity_id
_entity_poly.type
_entity_poly.pdbx_seq_one_letter_code
_entity_poly.pdbx_strand_id
1 'polypeptide(L)'
;MTNGHKLNMRKEAKKDMMVKFGKKIVKFRVPILILSILLLIPSALGYLHTRINYDVLTYLPDNIETMKGQDILVNDFGTGAFSMFIVDGMEDKDVSKLKQKIEKVDHVKDVIWYDSIADISVPKSMLPTKVYDAFNSETGTMMAIFFDEGTSSDGTMEAISEIRSLAGEQCFLSGMSAVVTDTKELAEKETPLYVLIAVVLAMIVLGLTMESFFVPILFMLSIGIAIVYNLGSNYFMGEISYITKALAAVLQLGVTLDYSIFLMHSYEEQQIRYDGDKHLSLIHISEPTRPY
;
A
#
# COMPACT_ATOMS: atom_id res chain seq x y z
N MET A 1 28.01 42.67 24.83
CA MET A 1 26.73 42.59 25.57
C MET A 1 25.46 42.50 24.69
N THR A 2 25.53 42.46 23.36
CA THR A 2 24.36 42.58 22.46
C THR A 2 23.73 41.26 21.96
N ASN A 3 24.45 40.14 21.98
CA ASN A 3 23.90 38.86 21.45
C ASN A 3 22.96 38.14 22.44
N GLY A 4 23.22 38.21 23.74
CA GLY A 4 22.36 37.56 24.76
C GLY A 4 20.98 38.21 24.87
N HIS A 5 20.91 39.53 24.74
CA HIS A 5 19.64 40.26 24.82
C HIS A 5 18.73 40.00 23.61
N LYS A 6 19.29 39.91 22.40
CA LYS A 6 18.55 39.51 21.18
C LYS A 6 18.05 38.09 21.25
N LEU A 7 18.82 37.18 21.86
CA LEU A 7 18.41 35.77 22.02
C LEU A 7 17.25 35.62 23.00
N ASN A 8 17.26 36.38 24.11
CA ASN A 8 16.17 36.39 25.09
C ASN A 8 14.89 37.00 24.51
N MET A 9 14.98 38.13 23.79
CA MET A 9 13.81 38.75 23.16
C MET A 9 13.18 37.81 22.09
N ARG A 10 14.00 37.05 21.32
CA ARG A 10 13.46 36.05 20.37
C ARG A 10 12.77 34.88 21.08
N LYS A 11 13.29 34.43 22.23
CA LYS A 11 12.65 33.37 23.02
C LYS A 11 11.34 33.84 23.62
N GLU A 12 11.26 35.06 24.16
CA GLU A 12 10.01 35.64 24.70
C GLU A 12 8.97 35.87 23.59
N ALA A 13 9.37 36.40 22.44
CA ALA A 13 8.46 36.58 21.31
C ALA A 13 7.91 35.25 20.79
N LYS A 14 8.75 34.18 20.75
CA LYS A 14 8.32 32.83 20.36
C LYS A 14 7.35 32.23 21.40
N LYS A 15 7.59 32.43 22.67
CA LYS A 15 6.71 32.01 23.78
C LYS A 15 5.34 32.69 23.67
N ASP A 16 5.31 34.01 23.48
CA ASP A 16 4.07 34.79 23.32
C ASP A 16 3.25 34.35 22.09
N MET A 17 3.93 34.01 20.98
CA MET A 17 3.29 33.52 19.79
C MET A 17 2.66 32.12 20.01
N MET A 18 3.34 31.21 20.70
CA MET A 18 2.82 29.88 21.04
C MET A 18 1.60 29.99 21.98
N VAL A 19 1.63 30.83 22.99
CA VAL A 19 0.49 31.07 23.89
C VAL A 19 -0.72 31.65 23.13
N LYS A 20 -0.50 32.60 22.22
CA LYS A 20 -1.56 33.17 21.38
C LYS A 20 -2.17 32.11 20.46
N PHE A 21 -1.34 31.22 19.91
CA PHE A 21 -1.79 30.08 19.09
C PHE A 21 -2.61 29.08 19.91
N GLY A 22 -2.11 28.69 21.09
CA GLY A 22 -2.84 27.83 22.03
C GLY A 22 -4.21 28.39 22.41
N LYS A 23 -4.29 29.70 22.76
CA LYS A 23 -5.56 30.39 23.01
C LYS A 23 -6.55 30.31 21.84
N LYS A 24 -6.07 30.46 20.60
CA LYS A 24 -6.92 30.30 19.41
C LYS A 24 -7.45 28.88 19.25
N ILE A 25 -6.60 27.86 19.40
CA ILE A 25 -7.02 26.45 19.31
C ILE A 25 -8.06 26.11 20.36
N VAL A 26 -7.83 26.48 21.61
CA VAL A 26 -8.77 26.22 22.71
C VAL A 26 -10.10 26.95 22.49
N LYS A 27 -10.07 28.20 21.99
CA LYS A 27 -11.29 28.96 21.64
C LYS A 27 -12.08 28.32 20.52
N PHE A 28 -11.41 27.80 19.47
CA PHE A 28 -12.04 27.22 18.29
C PHE A 28 -12.12 25.69 18.33
N ARG A 29 -11.95 25.05 19.50
CA ARG A 29 -11.94 23.58 19.64
C ARG A 29 -13.17 22.89 19.05
N VAL A 30 -14.38 23.42 19.29
CA VAL A 30 -15.62 22.83 18.77
C VAL A 30 -15.74 22.99 17.25
N PRO A 31 -15.56 24.20 16.65
CA PRO A 31 -15.48 24.33 15.19
C PRO A 31 -14.43 23.44 14.53
N ILE A 32 -13.23 23.28 15.13
CA ILE A 32 -12.17 22.41 14.60
C ILE A 32 -12.62 20.96 14.60
N LEU A 33 -13.24 20.48 15.68
CA LEU A 33 -13.78 19.11 15.75
C LEU A 33 -14.88 18.86 14.71
N ILE A 34 -15.81 19.80 14.57
CA ILE A 34 -16.88 19.68 13.55
C ILE A 34 -16.29 19.66 12.14
N LEU A 35 -15.34 20.56 11.86
CA LEU A 35 -14.65 20.59 10.56
C LEU A 35 -13.89 19.28 10.30
N SER A 36 -13.22 18.75 11.31
CA SER A 36 -12.53 17.46 11.23
C SER A 36 -13.51 16.34 10.85
N ILE A 37 -14.64 16.23 11.53
CA ILE A 37 -15.67 15.21 11.22
C ILE A 37 -16.23 15.41 9.80
N LEU A 38 -16.48 16.65 9.38
CA LEU A 38 -16.97 16.94 8.03
C LEU A 38 -15.97 16.54 6.94
N LEU A 39 -14.67 16.80 7.16
CA LEU A 39 -13.61 16.44 6.23
C LEU A 39 -13.36 14.92 6.17
N LEU A 40 -13.82 14.15 7.15
CA LEU A 40 -13.68 12.69 7.13
C LEU A 40 -14.45 12.07 5.96
N ILE A 41 -15.63 12.62 5.61
CA ILE A 41 -16.46 12.12 4.51
C ILE A 41 -15.74 12.19 3.15
N PRO A 42 -15.29 13.38 2.68
CA PRO A 42 -14.56 13.44 1.42
C PRO A 42 -13.23 12.67 1.45
N SER A 43 -12.55 12.59 2.60
CA SER A 43 -11.33 11.80 2.73
C SER A 43 -11.59 10.30 2.63
N ALA A 44 -12.66 9.79 3.24
CA ALA A 44 -13.05 8.39 3.10
C ALA A 44 -13.44 8.05 1.65
N LEU A 45 -14.18 8.93 0.97
CA LEU A 45 -14.49 8.76 -0.44
C LEU A 45 -13.22 8.80 -1.31
N GLY A 46 -12.30 9.72 -1.04
CA GLY A 46 -11.00 9.78 -1.70
C GLY A 46 -10.20 8.49 -1.52
N TYR A 47 -10.15 7.96 -0.31
CA TYR A 47 -9.48 6.68 -0.03
C TYR A 47 -10.03 5.51 -0.85
N LEU A 48 -11.36 5.41 -0.98
CA LEU A 48 -12.02 4.35 -1.75
C LEU A 48 -11.78 4.46 -3.26
N HIS A 49 -11.52 5.67 -3.78
CA HIS A 49 -11.32 5.92 -5.21
C HIS A 49 -9.85 6.11 -5.59
N THR A 50 -8.93 6.08 -4.64
CA THR A 50 -7.49 6.17 -4.92
C THR A 50 -7.00 4.85 -5.48
N ARG A 51 -6.46 4.86 -6.70
CA ARG A 51 -5.84 3.69 -7.32
C ARG A 51 -4.55 3.31 -6.57
N ILE A 52 -4.38 2.02 -6.33
CA ILE A 52 -3.15 1.49 -5.74
C ILE A 52 -2.30 0.92 -6.87
N ASN A 53 -1.07 1.45 -6.99
CA ASN A 53 -0.13 0.98 -7.99
C ASN A 53 0.76 -0.12 -7.38
N TYR A 54 0.71 -1.30 -7.98
CA TYR A 54 1.53 -2.46 -7.60
C TYR A 54 2.75 -2.63 -8.50
N ASP A 55 2.88 -1.82 -9.57
CA ASP A 55 3.99 -1.88 -10.49
C ASP A 55 5.23 -1.18 -9.94
N VAL A 56 6.26 -1.96 -9.68
CA VAL A 56 7.57 -1.43 -9.26
C VAL A 56 8.26 -0.69 -10.39
N LEU A 57 7.96 -1.03 -11.66
CA LEU A 57 8.57 -0.41 -12.84
C LEU A 57 8.14 1.07 -12.99
N THR A 58 6.94 1.43 -12.56
CA THR A 58 6.44 2.83 -12.61
C THR A 58 7.32 3.82 -11.83
N TYR A 59 8.16 3.33 -10.91
CA TYR A 59 9.09 4.19 -10.15
C TYR A 59 10.44 4.39 -10.83
N LEU A 60 10.65 3.72 -11.96
CA LEU A 60 11.85 3.90 -12.76
C LEU A 60 11.72 5.13 -13.65
N PRO A 61 12.82 5.86 -13.91
CA PRO A 61 12.78 6.98 -14.85
C PRO A 61 12.44 6.51 -16.27
N ASP A 62 11.57 7.25 -16.97
CA ASP A 62 11.11 6.91 -18.33
C ASP A 62 12.24 6.85 -19.37
N ASN A 63 13.38 7.51 -19.09
CA ASN A 63 14.49 7.61 -20.02
C ASN A 63 15.42 6.39 -20.05
N ILE A 64 15.24 5.43 -19.15
CA ILE A 64 16.06 4.21 -19.13
C ILE A 64 15.65 3.24 -20.24
N GLU A 65 16.59 2.40 -20.65
CA GLU A 65 16.40 1.45 -21.75
C GLU A 65 15.26 0.46 -21.51
N THR A 66 15.11 -0.02 -20.28
CA THR A 66 14.04 -0.95 -19.89
C THR A 66 12.66 -0.34 -20.11
N MET A 67 12.43 0.92 -19.73
CA MET A 67 11.13 1.59 -19.91
C MET A 67 10.83 1.84 -21.37
N LYS A 68 11.83 2.28 -22.15
CA LYS A 68 11.67 2.41 -23.62
C LYS A 68 11.36 1.08 -24.29
N GLY A 69 12.01 0.00 -23.85
CA GLY A 69 11.72 -1.36 -24.36
C GLY A 69 10.29 -1.81 -24.03
N GLN A 70 9.81 -1.51 -22.82
CA GLN A 70 8.43 -1.80 -22.41
C GLN A 70 7.41 -1.01 -23.25
N ASP A 71 7.65 0.27 -23.50
CA ASP A 71 6.80 1.10 -24.34
C ASP A 71 6.70 0.56 -25.78
N ILE A 72 7.82 0.12 -26.36
CA ILE A 72 7.85 -0.51 -27.68
C ILE A 72 7.06 -1.81 -27.67
N LEU A 73 7.23 -2.67 -26.64
CA LEU A 73 6.48 -3.91 -26.54
C LEU A 73 4.98 -3.69 -26.49
N VAL A 74 4.53 -2.70 -25.73
CA VAL A 74 3.10 -2.38 -25.60
C VAL A 74 2.57 -1.73 -26.89
N ASN A 75 3.24 -0.67 -27.38
CA ASN A 75 2.70 0.18 -28.44
C ASN A 75 2.89 -0.41 -29.85
N ASP A 76 4.04 -1.03 -30.12
CA ASP A 76 4.37 -1.52 -31.46
C ASP A 76 4.02 -3.00 -31.64
N PHE A 77 4.23 -3.82 -30.59
CA PHE A 77 3.93 -5.25 -30.64
C PHE A 77 2.58 -5.60 -30.01
N GLY A 78 1.94 -4.66 -29.32
CA GLY A 78 0.67 -4.86 -28.61
C GLY A 78 0.75 -5.93 -27.54
N THR A 79 1.93 -6.20 -26.97
CA THR A 79 2.17 -7.20 -25.95
C THR A 79 2.64 -6.49 -24.70
N GLY A 80 1.74 -6.37 -23.72
CA GLY A 80 2.04 -5.63 -22.51
C GLY A 80 2.75 -6.45 -21.44
N ALA A 81 2.36 -7.71 -21.31
CA ALA A 81 2.87 -8.60 -20.28
C ALA A 81 2.87 -10.06 -20.75
N PHE A 82 3.62 -10.90 -20.04
CA PHE A 82 3.57 -12.34 -20.26
C PHE A 82 3.75 -13.10 -18.94
N SER A 83 3.22 -14.33 -18.92
CA SER A 83 3.40 -15.30 -17.84
C SER A 83 3.72 -16.68 -18.39
N MET A 84 4.40 -17.49 -17.59
CA MET A 84 4.65 -18.90 -17.87
C MET A 84 3.63 -19.74 -17.12
N PHE A 85 2.93 -20.61 -17.84
CA PHE A 85 1.96 -21.54 -17.27
C PHE A 85 2.49 -22.96 -17.38
N ILE A 86 2.73 -23.58 -16.26
CA ILE A 86 3.33 -24.91 -16.13
C ILE A 86 2.23 -25.88 -15.73
N VAL A 87 2.17 -27.01 -16.40
CA VAL A 87 1.25 -28.11 -16.13
C VAL A 87 2.06 -29.36 -15.85
N ASP A 88 1.87 -29.98 -14.69
CA ASP A 88 2.57 -31.20 -14.30
C ASP A 88 1.65 -32.41 -14.30
N GLY A 89 2.09 -33.51 -14.94
CA GLY A 89 1.42 -34.79 -14.91
C GLY A 89 0.03 -34.86 -15.59
N MET A 90 -0.29 -33.93 -16.51
CA MET A 90 -1.56 -33.92 -17.27
C MET A 90 -1.33 -34.45 -18.69
N GLU A 91 -2.34 -35.14 -19.24
CA GLU A 91 -2.30 -35.60 -20.63
C GLU A 91 -2.39 -34.41 -21.62
N ASP A 92 -1.64 -34.45 -22.73
CA ASP A 92 -1.58 -33.36 -23.72
C ASP A 92 -2.95 -32.95 -24.26
N LYS A 93 -3.87 -33.91 -24.38
CA LYS A 93 -5.24 -33.63 -24.80
C LYS A 93 -6.02 -32.75 -23.82
N ASP A 94 -5.79 -32.91 -22.55
CA ASP A 94 -6.43 -32.10 -21.52
C ASP A 94 -5.72 -30.76 -21.35
N VAL A 95 -4.40 -30.73 -21.53
CA VAL A 95 -3.61 -29.48 -21.62
C VAL A 95 -4.11 -28.64 -22.80
N SER A 96 -4.35 -29.23 -23.96
CA SER A 96 -4.90 -28.52 -25.13
C SER A 96 -6.30 -27.93 -24.87
N LYS A 97 -7.17 -28.67 -24.17
CA LYS A 97 -8.49 -28.14 -23.77
C LYS A 97 -8.35 -26.97 -22.77
N LEU A 98 -7.39 -27.07 -21.84
CA LEU A 98 -7.11 -26.03 -20.90
C LEU A 98 -6.57 -24.76 -21.59
N LYS A 99 -5.63 -24.94 -22.54
CA LYS A 99 -5.14 -23.86 -23.41
C LYS A 99 -6.30 -23.11 -24.07
N GLN A 100 -7.22 -23.86 -24.73
CA GLN A 100 -8.39 -23.28 -25.40
C GLN A 100 -9.33 -22.52 -24.47
N LYS A 101 -9.36 -22.84 -23.16
CA LYS A 101 -10.11 -22.08 -22.19
C LYS A 101 -9.36 -20.80 -21.80
N ILE A 102 -8.04 -20.89 -21.61
CA ILE A 102 -7.19 -19.76 -21.28
C ILE A 102 -7.19 -18.72 -22.41
N GLU A 103 -7.15 -19.14 -23.67
CA GLU A 103 -7.26 -18.27 -24.85
C GLU A 103 -8.56 -17.46 -24.93
N LYS A 104 -9.60 -17.86 -24.19
CA LYS A 104 -10.89 -17.15 -24.13
C LYS A 104 -11.05 -16.22 -22.96
N VAL A 105 -10.08 -16.19 -22.08
CA VAL A 105 -10.07 -15.27 -20.94
C VAL A 105 -9.83 -13.86 -21.47
N ASP A 106 -10.60 -12.91 -20.98
CA ASP A 106 -10.46 -11.52 -21.35
C ASP A 106 -9.03 -11.03 -21.02
N HIS A 107 -8.48 -10.14 -21.83
CA HIS A 107 -7.11 -9.63 -21.73
C HIS A 107 -5.98 -10.65 -22.01
N VAL A 108 -6.30 -11.90 -22.33
CA VAL A 108 -5.33 -12.84 -22.90
C VAL A 108 -5.23 -12.60 -24.41
N LYS A 109 -4.06 -12.23 -24.87
CA LYS A 109 -3.79 -11.94 -26.27
C LYS A 109 -3.47 -13.21 -27.07
N ASP A 110 -2.60 -14.06 -26.52
CA ASP A 110 -2.12 -15.27 -27.18
C ASP A 110 -1.57 -16.27 -26.14
N VAL A 111 -1.64 -17.56 -26.49
CA VAL A 111 -1.09 -18.66 -25.69
C VAL A 111 -0.22 -19.53 -26.58
N ILE A 112 1.09 -19.47 -26.38
CA ILE A 112 2.06 -20.23 -27.16
C ILE A 112 2.44 -21.50 -26.41
N TRP A 113 2.19 -22.62 -27.02
CA TRP A 113 2.59 -23.95 -26.59
C TRP A 113 3.23 -24.69 -27.77
N TYR A 114 3.74 -25.90 -27.58
CA TYR A 114 4.34 -26.65 -28.69
C TYR A 114 3.36 -26.95 -29.82
N ASP A 115 2.05 -27.00 -29.54
CA ASP A 115 1.00 -27.20 -30.57
C ASP A 115 0.90 -26.02 -31.56
N SER A 116 1.43 -24.87 -31.22
CA SER A 116 1.57 -23.71 -32.12
C SER A 116 2.67 -23.93 -33.18
N ILE A 117 3.54 -24.92 -32.98
CA ILE A 117 4.67 -25.25 -33.87
C ILE A 117 4.46 -26.59 -34.59
N ALA A 118 3.87 -27.57 -33.89
CA ALA A 118 3.64 -28.93 -34.41
C ALA A 118 2.29 -29.42 -33.92
N ASP A 119 1.56 -30.13 -34.82
CA ASP A 119 0.26 -30.71 -34.46
C ASP A 119 0.38 -31.69 -33.28
N ILE A 120 -0.59 -31.63 -32.34
CA ILE A 120 -0.62 -32.44 -31.13
C ILE A 120 -0.66 -33.95 -31.42
N SER A 121 -1.08 -34.37 -32.64
CA SER A 121 -1.07 -35.75 -33.08
C SER A 121 0.34 -36.27 -33.42
N VAL A 122 1.32 -35.36 -33.59
CA VAL A 122 2.70 -35.74 -33.83
C VAL A 122 3.32 -36.25 -32.51
N PRO A 123 3.85 -37.48 -32.46
CA PRO A 123 4.52 -37.99 -31.27
C PRO A 123 5.64 -37.05 -30.83
N LYS A 124 5.69 -36.74 -29.55
CA LYS A 124 6.73 -35.83 -28.96
C LYS A 124 8.16 -36.27 -29.30
N SER A 125 8.39 -37.58 -29.48
CA SER A 125 9.70 -38.14 -29.92
C SER A 125 10.11 -37.75 -31.35
N MET A 126 9.21 -37.26 -32.16
CA MET A 126 9.48 -36.75 -33.52
C MET A 126 9.72 -35.25 -33.57
N LEU A 127 9.50 -34.54 -32.48
CA LEU A 127 9.80 -33.11 -32.39
C LEU A 127 11.32 -32.87 -32.39
N PRO A 128 11.79 -31.78 -33.02
CA PRO A 128 13.18 -31.36 -32.84
C PRO A 128 13.49 -31.17 -31.36
N THR A 129 14.62 -31.71 -30.88
CA THR A 129 15.01 -31.67 -29.45
C THR A 129 14.90 -30.29 -28.85
N LYS A 130 15.29 -29.25 -29.59
CA LYS A 130 15.21 -27.85 -29.14
C LYS A 130 13.76 -27.38 -28.88
N VAL A 131 12.82 -27.85 -29.67
CA VAL A 131 11.38 -27.53 -29.53
C VAL A 131 10.82 -28.32 -28.34
N TYR A 132 11.15 -29.61 -28.25
CA TYR A 132 10.73 -30.44 -27.14
C TYR A 132 11.20 -29.87 -25.79
N ASP A 133 12.50 -29.62 -25.67
CA ASP A 133 13.13 -29.12 -24.43
C ASP A 133 12.64 -27.71 -24.04
N ALA A 134 12.18 -26.89 -24.99
CA ALA A 134 11.66 -25.58 -24.72
C ALA A 134 10.29 -25.60 -24.02
N PHE A 135 9.49 -26.61 -24.26
CA PHE A 135 8.11 -26.67 -23.75
C PHE A 135 7.83 -27.84 -22.83
N ASN A 136 8.70 -28.85 -22.76
CA ASN A 136 8.45 -30.06 -21.99
C ASN A 136 9.62 -30.42 -21.07
N SER A 137 9.28 -31.01 -19.93
CA SER A 137 10.17 -31.68 -19.00
C SER A 137 9.79 -33.19 -18.95
N GLU A 138 10.38 -33.93 -17.99
CA GLU A 138 10.08 -35.35 -17.80
C GLU A 138 8.57 -35.60 -17.52
N THR A 139 7.96 -34.77 -16.68
CA THR A 139 6.58 -34.92 -16.22
C THR A 139 5.68 -33.73 -16.56
N GLY A 140 6.26 -32.60 -16.90
CA GLY A 140 5.51 -31.37 -17.10
C GLY A 140 5.64 -30.75 -18.48
N THR A 141 4.70 -29.91 -18.81
CA THR A 141 4.74 -29.04 -19.99
C THR A 141 4.51 -27.61 -19.62
N MET A 142 5.03 -26.68 -20.43
CA MET A 142 4.96 -25.24 -20.19
C MET A 142 4.40 -24.52 -21.41
N MET A 143 3.55 -23.52 -21.18
CA MET A 143 3.09 -22.61 -22.20
C MET A 143 3.36 -21.15 -21.78
N ALA A 144 3.56 -20.27 -22.75
CA ALA A 144 3.69 -18.85 -22.54
C ALA A 144 2.35 -18.17 -22.82
N ILE A 145 1.85 -17.41 -21.88
CA ILE A 145 0.61 -16.63 -21.97
C ILE A 145 0.99 -15.18 -22.15
N PHE A 146 0.50 -14.53 -23.19
CA PHE A 146 0.71 -13.12 -23.47
C PHE A 146 -0.57 -12.35 -23.21
N PHE A 147 -0.43 -11.17 -22.60
CA PHE A 147 -1.54 -10.28 -22.29
C PHE A 147 -1.48 -9.03 -23.17
N ASP A 148 -2.63 -8.43 -23.43
CA ASP A 148 -2.75 -7.20 -24.23
C ASP A 148 -2.40 -5.93 -23.44
N GLU A 149 -2.45 -6.01 -22.11
CA GLU A 149 -2.15 -4.90 -21.21
C GLU A 149 -0.82 -5.11 -20.46
N GLY A 150 -0.38 -4.07 -19.74
CA GLY A 150 0.87 -4.08 -18.96
C GLY A 150 0.81 -5.00 -17.74
N THR A 151 1.99 -5.29 -17.19
CA THR A 151 2.20 -6.27 -16.10
C THR A 151 1.34 -6.04 -14.86
N SER A 152 1.03 -4.79 -14.54
CA SER A 152 0.30 -4.37 -13.34
C SER A 152 -1.07 -3.75 -13.65
N SER A 153 -1.54 -3.87 -14.90
CA SER A 153 -2.89 -3.43 -15.26
C SER A 153 -3.95 -4.27 -14.58
N ASP A 154 -5.10 -3.67 -14.32
CA ASP A 154 -6.21 -4.37 -13.69
C ASP A 154 -6.69 -5.54 -14.57
N GLY A 155 -6.73 -5.36 -15.89
CA GLY A 155 -7.12 -6.42 -16.83
C GLY A 155 -6.16 -7.62 -16.80
N THR A 156 -4.83 -7.40 -16.80
CA THR A 156 -3.85 -8.49 -16.66
C THR A 156 -4.00 -9.23 -15.33
N MET A 157 -4.21 -8.51 -14.22
CA MET A 157 -4.40 -9.13 -12.90
C MET A 157 -5.72 -9.93 -12.81
N GLU A 158 -6.79 -9.42 -13.43
CA GLU A 158 -8.07 -10.16 -13.53
C GLU A 158 -7.91 -11.43 -14.36
N ALA A 159 -7.26 -11.35 -15.54
CA ALA A 159 -6.96 -12.50 -16.35
C ALA A 159 -6.15 -13.57 -15.61
N ILE A 160 -5.13 -13.17 -14.84
CA ILE A 160 -4.33 -14.10 -14.03
C ILE A 160 -5.20 -14.79 -12.97
N SER A 161 -6.07 -14.05 -12.30
CA SER A 161 -6.97 -14.60 -11.27
C SER A 161 -7.99 -15.57 -11.91
N GLU A 162 -8.51 -15.24 -13.10
CA GLU A 162 -9.41 -16.12 -13.84
C GLU A 162 -8.68 -17.40 -14.32
N ILE A 163 -7.49 -17.27 -14.90
CA ILE A 163 -6.66 -18.42 -15.31
C ILE A 163 -6.41 -19.36 -14.13
N ARG A 164 -6.09 -18.83 -12.96
CA ARG A 164 -5.92 -19.62 -11.73
C ARG A 164 -7.20 -20.36 -11.32
N SER A 165 -8.36 -19.76 -11.52
CA SER A 165 -9.64 -20.40 -11.23
C SER A 165 -9.96 -21.55 -12.18
N LEU A 166 -9.45 -21.51 -13.42
CA LEU A 166 -9.55 -22.57 -14.41
C LEU A 166 -8.52 -23.68 -14.20
N ALA A 167 -7.42 -23.37 -13.53
CA ALA A 167 -6.29 -24.25 -13.29
C ALA A 167 -6.60 -25.24 -12.15
N GLY A 168 -6.20 -26.50 -12.31
CA GLY A 168 -6.23 -27.51 -11.25
C GLY A 168 -4.97 -27.44 -10.37
N GLU A 169 -4.91 -28.31 -9.34
CA GLU A 169 -3.78 -28.42 -8.41
C GLU A 169 -2.43 -28.76 -9.08
N GLN A 170 -2.47 -29.26 -10.32
CA GLN A 170 -1.30 -29.64 -11.12
C GLN A 170 -0.77 -28.47 -11.97
N CYS A 171 -1.35 -27.29 -11.86
CA CYS A 171 -1.04 -26.13 -12.70
C CYS A 171 -0.44 -25.00 -11.88
N PHE A 172 0.64 -24.40 -12.42
CA PHE A 172 1.36 -23.31 -11.77
C PHE A 172 1.54 -22.16 -12.73
N LEU A 173 1.09 -20.98 -12.34
CA LEU A 173 1.30 -19.75 -13.10
C LEU A 173 2.46 -18.97 -12.47
N SER A 174 3.45 -18.62 -13.28
CA SER A 174 4.67 -17.91 -12.87
C SER A 174 4.99 -16.78 -13.85
N GLY A 175 5.91 -15.90 -13.48
CA GLY A 175 6.30 -14.73 -14.26
C GLY A 175 6.02 -13.42 -13.53
N MET A 176 6.49 -12.31 -14.10
CA MET A 176 6.40 -11.02 -13.41
C MET A 176 4.95 -10.60 -13.14
N SER A 177 4.03 -10.83 -14.09
CA SER A 177 2.62 -10.47 -13.92
C SER A 177 1.96 -11.29 -12.81
N ALA A 178 2.29 -12.59 -12.70
CA ALA A 178 1.81 -13.44 -11.62
C ALA A 178 2.35 -12.96 -10.26
N VAL A 179 3.65 -12.59 -10.18
CA VAL A 179 4.27 -12.05 -8.95
C VAL A 179 3.61 -10.75 -8.51
N VAL A 180 3.28 -9.85 -9.45
CA VAL A 180 2.58 -8.59 -9.13
C VAL A 180 1.18 -8.87 -8.59
N THR A 181 0.44 -9.80 -9.21
CA THR A 181 -0.89 -10.22 -8.74
C THR A 181 -0.81 -10.84 -7.34
N ASP A 182 0.14 -11.74 -7.09
CA ASP A 182 0.35 -12.34 -5.77
C ASP A 182 0.71 -11.28 -4.71
N THR A 183 1.55 -10.32 -5.08
CA THR A 183 1.92 -9.22 -4.20
C THR A 183 0.71 -8.37 -3.83
N LYS A 184 -0.19 -8.10 -4.78
CA LYS A 184 -1.46 -7.39 -4.53
C LYS A 184 -2.33 -8.18 -3.55
N GLU A 185 -2.63 -9.44 -3.87
CA GLU A 185 -3.50 -10.29 -3.05
C GLU A 185 -2.95 -10.45 -1.63
N LEU A 186 -1.65 -10.67 -1.50
CA LEU A 186 -0.97 -10.80 -0.21
C LEU A 186 -1.01 -9.48 0.58
N ALA A 187 -0.71 -8.36 -0.07
CA ALA A 187 -0.75 -7.05 0.56
C ALA A 187 -2.17 -6.68 1.04
N GLU A 188 -3.19 -6.95 0.23
CA GLU A 188 -4.59 -6.69 0.60
C GLU A 188 -5.07 -7.57 1.76
N LYS A 189 -4.62 -8.80 1.83
CA LYS A 189 -4.99 -9.76 2.87
C LYS A 189 -4.23 -9.55 4.17
N GLU A 190 -2.93 -9.32 4.11
CA GLU A 190 -2.07 -9.30 5.30
C GLU A 190 -1.94 -7.92 5.93
N THR A 191 -1.94 -6.83 5.15
CA THR A 191 -1.78 -5.47 5.69
C THR A 191 -2.81 -5.14 6.78
N PRO A 192 -4.13 -5.42 6.62
CA PRO A 192 -5.10 -5.14 7.68
C PRO A 192 -4.83 -5.92 8.96
N LEU A 193 -4.37 -7.16 8.85
CA LEU A 193 -4.04 -8.01 10.00
C LEU A 193 -2.85 -7.44 10.78
N TYR A 194 -1.77 -7.07 10.09
CA TYR A 194 -0.58 -6.47 10.73
C TYR A 194 -0.89 -5.12 11.38
N VAL A 195 -1.70 -4.30 10.73
CA VAL A 195 -2.15 -3.02 11.31
C VAL A 195 -3.00 -3.29 12.56
N LEU A 196 -3.89 -4.27 12.54
CA LEU A 196 -4.69 -4.65 13.72
C LEU A 196 -3.79 -5.11 14.88
N ILE A 197 -2.81 -5.97 14.61
CA ILE A 197 -1.84 -6.43 15.63
C ILE A 197 -1.09 -5.22 16.21
N ALA A 198 -0.62 -4.31 15.37
CA ALA A 198 0.09 -3.10 15.82
C ALA A 198 -0.79 -2.22 16.71
N VAL A 199 -2.06 -2.03 16.34
CA VAL A 199 -3.03 -1.26 17.15
C VAL A 199 -3.27 -1.93 18.51
N VAL A 200 -3.44 -3.26 18.54
CA VAL A 200 -3.65 -4.01 19.81
C VAL A 200 -2.43 -3.89 20.70
N LEU A 201 -1.22 -4.06 20.17
CA LEU A 201 0.01 -3.90 20.93
C LEU A 201 0.17 -2.47 21.46
N ALA A 202 -0.10 -1.46 20.63
CA ALA A 202 -0.08 -0.06 21.05
C ALA A 202 -1.09 0.22 22.17
N MET A 203 -2.30 -0.33 22.08
CA MET A 203 -3.32 -0.22 23.14
C MET A 203 -2.89 -0.85 24.45
N ILE A 204 -2.24 -2.01 24.41
CA ILE A 204 -1.70 -2.67 25.60
C ILE A 204 -0.62 -1.80 26.25
N VAL A 205 0.36 -1.34 25.46
CA VAL A 205 1.46 -0.49 25.98
C VAL A 205 0.91 0.81 26.57
N LEU A 206 0.00 1.49 25.88
CA LEU A 206 -0.63 2.70 26.38
C LEU A 206 -1.46 2.46 27.62
N GLY A 207 -2.22 1.36 27.68
CA GLY A 207 -3.02 0.99 28.85
C GLY A 207 -2.17 0.69 30.09
N LEU A 208 -0.92 0.23 29.89
CA LEU A 208 0.03 -0.01 30.99
C LEU A 208 0.77 1.26 31.43
N THR A 209 0.95 2.22 30.52
CA THR A 209 1.72 3.45 30.79
C THR A 209 0.87 4.65 31.21
N MET A 210 -0.42 4.66 30.85
CA MET A 210 -1.34 5.74 31.15
C MET A 210 -2.22 5.42 32.36
N GLU A 211 -2.51 6.41 33.20
CA GLU A 211 -3.40 6.25 34.36
C GLU A 211 -4.89 6.07 33.99
N SER A 212 -5.25 6.27 32.73
CA SER A 212 -6.63 6.23 32.21
C SER A 212 -6.77 5.33 31.00
N PHE A 213 -7.69 4.37 31.04
CA PHE A 213 -8.03 3.54 29.86
C PHE A 213 -8.76 4.29 28.74
N PHE A 214 -9.31 5.46 29.00
CA PHE A 214 -10.05 6.23 28.02
C PHE A 214 -9.11 7.01 27.07
N VAL A 215 -7.97 7.48 27.57
CA VAL A 215 -6.98 8.25 26.80
C VAL A 215 -6.41 7.45 25.61
N PRO A 216 -5.96 6.19 25.79
CA PRO A 216 -5.53 5.33 24.67
C PRO A 216 -6.56 5.19 23.55
N ILE A 217 -7.83 5.02 23.90
CA ILE A 217 -8.92 4.93 22.91
C ILE A 217 -9.05 6.21 22.09
N LEU A 218 -8.99 7.38 22.75
CA LEU A 218 -9.03 8.67 22.06
C LEU A 218 -7.81 8.87 21.13
N PHE A 219 -6.63 8.42 21.55
CA PHE A 219 -5.43 8.47 20.70
C PHE A 219 -5.60 7.60 19.47
N MET A 220 -6.03 6.35 19.63
CA MET A 220 -6.29 5.44 18.50
C MET A 220 -7.35 5.99 17.54
N LEU A 221 -8.41 6.57 18.06
CA LEU A 221 -9.44 7.23 17.22
C LEU A 221 -8.85 8.41 16.43
N SER A 222 -8.06 9.25 17.08
CA SER A 222 -7.40 10.41 16.44
C SER A 222 -6.42 9.95 15.34
N ILE A 223 -5.63 8.89 15.61
CA ILE A 223 -4.70 8.31 14.65
C ILE A 223 -5.47 7.69 13.48
N GLY A 224 -6.55 6.96 13.73
CA GLY A 224 -7.41 6.40 12.69
C GLY A 224 -7.96 7.48 11.75
N ILE A 225 -8.45 8.60 12.30
CA ILE A 225 -8.88 9.76 11.52
C ILE A 225 -7.73 10.34 10.70
N ALA A 226 -6.54 10.48 11.28
CA ALA A 226 -5.35 10.99 10.59
C ALA A 226 -4.91 10.06 9.44
N ILE A 227 -4.99 8.73 9.60
CA ILE A 227 -4.72 7.75 8.54
C ILE A 227 -5.72 7.92 7.39
N VAL A 228 -7.02 8.06 7.68
CA VAL A 228 -8.04 8.28 6.65
C VAL A 228 -7.79 9.57 5.89
N TYR A 229 -7.40 10.65 6.56
CA TYR A 229 -7.03 11.91 5.88
C TYR A 229 -5.82 11.75 4.99
N ASN A 230 -4.77 11.10 5.49
CA ASN A 230 -3.54 10.89 4.75
C ASN A 230 -3.83 10.07 3.48
N LEU A 231 -4.45 8.90 3.62
CA LEU A 231 -4.75 8.03 2.49
C LEU A 231 -5.79 8.64 1.53
N GLY A 232 -6.80 9.35 2.05
CA GLY A 232 -7.81 10.01 1.24
C GLY A 232 -7.30 11.20 0.43
N SER A 233 -6.29 11.90 0.94
CA SER A 233 -5.67 13.02 0.21
C SER A 233 -4.88 12.58 -1.03
N ASN A 234 -4.48 11.32 -1.12
CA ASN A 234 -3.78 10.77 -2.28
C ASN A 234 -4.66 10.71 -3.54
N TYR A 235 -5.99 10.79 -3.40
CA TYR A 235 -6.90 10.91 -4.53
C TYR A 235 -6.53 12.09 -5.45
N PHE A 236 -6.08 13.20 -4.91
CA PHE A 236 -5.64 14.36 -5.68
C PHE A 236 -4.31 14.14 -6.41
N MET A 237 -3.55 13.10 -6.04
CA MET A 237 -2.30 12.70 -6.70
C MET A 237 -2.52 11.63 -7.78
N GLY A 238 -3.76 11.07 -7.87
CA GLY A 238 -4.15 10.05 -8.83
C GLY A 238 -3.96 8.63 -8.30
N GLU A 239 -2.77 8.25 -7.92
CA GLU A 239 -2.46 6.90 -7.42
C GLU A 239 -1.46 6.91 -6.26
N ILE A 240 -1.39 5.82 -5.53
CA ILE A 240 -0.43 5.58 -4.44
C ILE A 240 0.21 4.20 -4.61
N SER A 241 1.51 4.11 -4.35
CA SER A 241 2.20 2.82 -4.26
C SER A 241 1.65 1.95 -3.12
N TYR A 242 1.53 0.64 -3.35
CA TYR A 242 1.17 -0.31 -2.30
C TYR A 242 2.14 -0.26 -1.11
N ILE A 243 3.45 -0.08 -1.37
CA ILE A 243 4.48 0.07 -0.34
C ILE A 243 4.21 1.34 0.48
N THR A 244 3.95 2.46 -0.19
CA THR A 244 3.66 3.74 0.48
C THR A 244 2.38 3.64 1.31
N LYS A 245 1.33 2.98 0.79
CA LYS A 245 0.07 2.77 1.52
C LYS A 245 0.30 1.98 2.82
N ALA A 246 1.04 0.87 2.75
CA ALA A 246 1.34 0.04 3.91
C ALA A 246 2.22 0.79 4.93
N LEU A 247 3.30 1.43 4.48
CA LEU A 247 4.20 2.22 5.33
C LEU A 247 3.51 3.44 5.94
N ALA A 248 2.65 4.14 5.18
CA ALA A 248 1.94 5.32 5.67
C ALA A 248 1.08 5.00 6.91
N ALA A 249 0.36 3.88 6.92
CA ALA A 249 -0.46 3.47 8.05
C ALA A 249 0.41 3.19 9.30
N VAL A 250 1.50 2.45 9.16
CA VAL A 250 2.40 2.08 10.26
C VAL A 250 3.17 3.28 10.79
N LEU A 251 3.74 4.10 9.89
CA LEU A 251 4.47 5.31 10.28
C LEU A 251 3.54 6.34 10.93
N GLN A 252 2.33 6.51 10.40
CA GLN A 252 1.33 7.39 10.99
C GLN A 252 0.96 6.95 12.41
N LEU A 253 0.78 5.63 12.62
CA LEU A 253 0.52 5.07 13.96
C LEU A 253 1.68 5.43 14.92
N GLY A 254 2.93 5.12 14.57
CA GLY A 254 4.10 5.36 15.42
C GLY A 254 4.32 6.84 15.70
N VAL A 255 4.47 7.65 14.66
CA VAL A 255 4.81 9.08 14.80
C VAL A 255 3.70 9.87 15.49
N THR A 256 2.44 9.63 15.15
CA THR A 256 1.31 10.34 15.76
C THR A 256 1.13 9.93 17.23
N LEU A 257 1.39 8.65 17.54
CA LEU A 257 1.34 8.14 18.90
C LEU A 257 2.37 8.86 19.78
N ASP A 258 3.62 8.95 19.34
CA ASP A 258 4.70 9.61 20.07
C ASP A 258 4.37 11.07 20.38
N TYR A 259 3.86 11.82 19.39
CA TYR A 259 3.42 13.20 19.61
C TYR A 259 2.23 13.30 20.58
N SER A 260 1.30 12.35 20.52
CA SER A 260 0.13 12.32 21.40
C SER A 260 0.54 12.06 22.86
N ILE A 261 1.46 11.13 23.09
CA ILE A 261 2.04 10.83 24.40
C ILE A 261 2.78 12.06 24.93
N PHE A 262 3.63 12.68 24.11
CA PHE A 262 4.37 13.88 24.48
C PHE A 262 3.44 15.04 24.88
N LEU A 263 2.40 15.28 24.11
CA LEU A 263 1.41 16.31 24.43
C LEU A 263 0.65 16.00 25.73
N MET A 264 0.32 14.72 25.97
CA MET A 264 -0.36 14.34 27.21
C MET A 264 0.52 14.57 28.43
N HIS A 265 1.78 14.13 28.41
CA HIS A 265 2.71 14.39 29.50
C HIS A 265 2.95 15.89 29.71
N SER A 266 3.08 16.67 28.64
CA SER A 266 3.18 18.13 28.74
C SER A 266 1.93 18.74 29.38
N TYR A 267 0.75 18.23 29.03
CA TYR A 267 -0.51 18.68 29.63
C TYR A 267 -0.57 18.35 31.13
N GLU A 268 -0.21 17.15 31.54
CA GLU A 268 -0.16 16.71 32.94
C GLU A 268 0.80 17.58 33.77
N GLU A 269 2.01 17.86 33.24
CA GLU A 269 2.97 18.73 33.90
C GLU A 269 2.44 20.16 34.05
N GLN A 270 1.78 20.71 33.04
CA GLN A 270 1.17 22.01 33.12
C GLN A 270 -0.03 22.04 34.08
N GLN A 271 -0.78 20.91 34.20
CA GLN A 271 -1.85 20.82 35.20
C GLN A 271 -1.34 20.95 36.62
N ILE A 272 -0.20 20.33 36.94
CA ILE A 272 0.45 20.47 38.26
C ILE A 272 0.88 21.92 38.48
N ARG A 273 1.44 22.57 37.44
CA ARG A 273 1.94 23.94 37.50
C ARG A 273 0.84 24.99 37.71
N TYR A 274 -0.35 24.75 37.17
CA TYR A 274 -1.49 25.68 37.23
C TYR A 274 -2.62 25.21 38.16
N ASP A 275 -2.29 24.47 39.21
CA ASP A 275 -3.23 24.01 40.26
C ASP A 275 -4.50 23.32 39.70
N GLY A 276 -4.37 22.56 38.64
CA GLY A 276 -5.46 21.84 38.03
C GLY A 276 -6.36 22.66 37.08
N ASP A 277 -6.02 23.92 36.79
CA ASP A 277 -6.75 24.72 35.81
C ASP A 277 -6.55 24.15 34.39
N LYS A 278 -7.55 23.45 33.91
CA LYS A 278 -7.54 22.79 32.60
C LYS A 278 -7.37 23.76 31.44
N HIS A 279 -7.91 24.97 31.56
CA HIS A 279 -7.84 25.97 30.51
C HIS A 279 -6.43 26.57 30.37
N LEU A 280 -5.81 26.91 31.50
CA LEU A 280 -4.43 27.39 31.51
C LEU A 280 -3.45 26.32 31.11
N SER A 281 -3.62 25.09 31.56
CA SER A 281 -2.79 23.95 31.19
C SER A 281 -2.81 23.68 29.67
N LEU A 282 -3.97 23.74 29.01
CA LEU A 282 -4.09 23.61 27.58
C LEU A 282 -3.45 24.75 26.77
N ILE A 283 -3.55 25.98 27.26
CA ILE A 283 -2.95 27.15 26.59
C ILE A 283 -1.43 27.07 26.59
N HIS A 284 -0.84 26.52 27.63
CA HIS A 284 0.59 26.44 27.85
C HIS A 284 1.20 25.07 27.50
N ILE A 285 0.44 24.16 26.96
CA ILE A 285 0.85 22.77 26.61
C ILE A 285 2.09 22.70 25.71
N SER A 286 2.31 23.70 24.87
CA SER A 286 3.44 23.76 23.94
C SER A 286 4.64 24.54 24.46
N GLU A 287 4.62 25.01 25.75
CA GLU A 287 5.77 25.65 26.33
C GLU A 287 6.88 24.63 26.60
N PRO A 288 8.15 24.98 26.27
CA PRO A 288 9.25 24.09 26.59
C PRO A 288 9.36 23.89 28.09
N THR A 289 9.29 22.65 28.54
CA THR A 289 9.56 22.29 29.94
C THR A 289 10.98 22.69 30.30
N ARG A 290 11.17 23.35 31.40
CA ARG A 290 12.52 23.66 31.89
C ARG A 290 13.16 22.33 32.33
N PRO A 291 14.38 21.99 31.87
CA PRO A 291 15.11 20.90 32.49
C PRO A 291 15.31 21.26 33.98
N TYR A 292 15.03 20.29 34.84
CA TYR A 292 15.30 20.36 36.29
C TYR A 292 16.78 20.55 36.54
#